data_22af3bc2648f18dcddacb6e84cd919cb
#
_entry.id   22af3bc2648f18dcddacb6e84cd919cb
#
_cell.length_a   1.000
_cell.length_b   1.000
_cell.length_c   1.000
_cell.angle_alpha   90.00
_cell.angle_beta   90.00
_cell.angle_gamma   90.00
#
_symmetry.space_group_name_H-M   'P 1'
#
loop_
_entity.id
_entity.type
_entity.pdbx_description
1 polymer ?
#
loop_
_entity_poly.entity_id
_entity_poly.type
_entity_poly.pdbx_seq_one_letter_code
_entity_poly.pdbx_strand_id
1 'polypeptide(L)'
;MISGDRTIDIGAPPEAVFAVASDLERYPEWQDFLQRVSVRERDADGRPTVVETEADAKVTTLKLLLRATRDEPRRVAWRSEGGDIKALNGAFDIADAGGGRTRATFGLEVDPGRRLGLLLRGSVADRLRDRVLDGMLDGLRRQAESGA
;
A
#
# COMPACT_ATOMS: atom_id res chain seq x y z
N MET A 1 -11.04 -11.57 -9.31
CA MET A 1 -10.52 -10.27 -8.82
C MET A 1 -10.58 -10.23 -7.31
N ILE A 2 -9.52 -9.76 -6.69
CA ILE A 2 -9.46 -9.58 -5.24
C ILE A 2 -9.54 -8.07 -4.98
N SER A 3 -10.55 -7.63 -4.24
CA SER A 3 -10.72 -6.19 -3.99
C SER A 3 -11.33 -5.94 -2.62
N GLY A 4 -11.09 -4.75 -2.11
CA GLY A 4 -11.67 -4.28 -0.86
C GLY A 4 -11.09 -2.96 -0.43
N ASP A 5 -11.69 -2.36 0.58
CA ASP A 5 -11.16 -1.17 1.23
C ASP A 5 -11.47 -1.20 2.74
N ARG A 6 -10.72 -0.41 3.49
CA ARG A 6 -10.91 -0.21 4.93
C ARG A 6 -10.59 1.22 5.28
N THR A 7 -11.27 1.74 6.29
CA THR A 7 -11.07 3.10 6.79
C THR A 7 -10.78 3.04 8.29
N ILE A 8 -9.78 3.80 8.74
CA ILE A 8 -9.45 3.95 10.15
C ILE A 8 -9.21 5.41 10.50
N ASP A 9 -9.27 5.72 11.78
CA ASP A 9 -8.87 7.03 12.30
C ASP A 9 -7.42 6.96 12.81
N ILE A 10 -6.65 8.01 12.53
CA ILE A 10 -5.24 8.13 12.92
C ILE A 10 -5.06 9.39 13.74
N GLY A 11 -4.40 9.28 14.89
CA GLY A 11 -4.12 10.41 15.80
C GLY A 11 -2.90 11.21 15.38
N ALA A 12 -2.86 11.61 14.11
CA ALA A 12 -1.81 12.46 13.53
C ALA A 12 -2.43 13.31 12.42
N PRO A 13 -1.88 14.51 12.14
CA PRO A 13 -2.45 15.37 11.09
C PRO A 13 -2.21 14.78 9.68
N PRO A 14 -3.04 15.19 8.69
CA PRO A 14 -2.92 14.66 7.32
C PRO A 14 -1.52 14.75 6.71
N GLU A 15 -0.80 15.81 6.97
CA GLU A 15 0.55 16.00 6.44
C GLU A 15 1.53 14.94 6.96
N ALA A 16 1.39 14.56 8.24
CA ALA A 16 2.23 13.51 8.83
C ALA A 16 1.87 12.14 8.28
N VAL A 17 0.58 11.87 8.11
CA VAL A 17 0.10 10.63 7.51
C VAL A 17 0.55 10.52 6.05
N PHE A 18 0.41 11.61 5.31
CA PHE A 18 0.86 11.64 3.91
C PHE A 18 2.36 11.40 3.78
N ALA A 19 3.17 11.98 4.67
CA ALA A 19 4.62 11.80 4.63
C ALA A 19 5.00 10.32 4.76
N VAL A 20 4.34 9.58 5.64
CA VAL A 20 4.57 8.14 5.80
C VAL A 20 4.08 7.37 4.58
N ALA A 21 2.85 7.63 4.14
CA ALA A 21 2.25 6.95 2.98
C ALA A 21 3.02 7.21 1.68
N SER A 22 3.63 8.39 1.56
CA SER A 22 4.36 8.82 0.36
C SER A 22 5.74 8.18 0.23
N ASP A 23 6.34 7.74 1.33
CA ASP A 23 7.70 7.19 1.36
C ASP A 23 7.68 5.67 1.18
N LEU A 24 7.48 5.23 -0.06
CA LEU A 24 7.37 3.81 -0.39
C LEU A 24 8.62 3.02 -0.05
N GLU A 25 9.80 3.66 -0.10
CA GLU A 25 11.07 2.98 0.17
C GLU A 25 11.14 2.44 1.60
N ARG A 26 10.43 3.07 2.54
CA ARG A 26 10.42 2.68 3.94
C ARG A 26 9.23 1.79 4.33
N TYR A 27 8.38 1.40 3.39
CA TYR A 27 7.23 0.55 3.69
C TYR A 27 7.61 -0.74 4.45
N PRO A 28 8.70 -1.44 4.12
CA PRO A 28 9.06 -2.65 4.88
C PRO A 28 9.30 -2.42 6.37
N GLU A 29 9.53 -1.18 6.80
CA GLU A 29 9.81 -0.87 8.21
C GLU A 29 8.54 -0.90 9.09
N TRP A 30 7.34 -0.74 8.49
CA TRP A 30 6.13 -0.57 9.29
C TRP A 30 4.95 -1.47 8.89
N GLN A 31 5.12 -2.35 7.91
CA GLN A 31 4.11 -3.35 7.55
C GLN A 31 4.82 -4.63 7.06
N ASP A 32 4.10 -5.75 7.06
CA ASP A 32 4.71 -7.08 6.82
C ASP A 32 4.53 -7.60 5.40
N PHE A 33 3.59 -7.06 4.62
CA PHE A 33 3.28 -7.60 3.29
C PHE A 33 4.39 -7.29 2.28
N LEU A 34 4.79 -6.03 2.15
CA LEU A 34 5.93 -5.65 1.31
C LEU A 34 7.22 -5.82 2.13
N GLN A 35 8.04 -6.78 1.71
CA GLN A 35 9.27 -7.13 2.43
C GLN A 35 10.49 -6.41 1.90
N ARG A 36 10.45 -6.02 0.61
CA ARG A 36 11.56 -5.33 -0.04
C ARG A 36 11.02 -4.34 -1.05
N VAL A 37 11.58 -3.14 -1.04
CA VAL A 37 11.28 -2.08 -2.01
C VAL A 37 12.59 -1.53 -2.55
N SER A 38 12.77 -1.58 -3.87
CA SER A 38 13.94 -1.02 -4.56
C SER A 38 13.48 0.10 -5.49
N VAL A 39 13.99 1.31 -5.29
CA VAL A 39 13.58 2.47 -6.08
C VAL A 39 14.26 2.42 -7.45
N ARG A 40 13.46 2.51 -8.51
CA ARG A 40 13.92 2.52 -9.91
C ARG A 40 13.96 3.92 -10.49
N GLU A 41 12.96 4.74 -10.16
CA GLU A 41 12.87 6.13 -10.63
C GLU A 41 12.38 7.02 -9.50
N ARG A 42 12.84 8.27 -9.52
CA ARG A 42 12.44 9.32 -8.57
C ARG A 42 11.97 10.54 -9.35
N ASP A 43 11.08 11.33 -8.75
CA ASP A 43 10.68 12.63 -9.31
C ASP A 43 11.72 13.71 -8.97
N ALA A 44 11.44 14.96 -9.39
CA ALA A 44 12.33 16.09 -9.16
C ALA A 44 12.56 16.37 -7.66
N ASP A 45 11.62 16.00 -6.80
CA ASP A 45 11.70 16.17 -5.36
C ASP A 45 12.39 14.99 -4.65
N GLY A 46 12.82 13.99 -5.41
CA GLY A 46 13.49 12.81 -4.87
C GLY A 46 12.54 11.72 -4.37
N ARG A 47 11.23 11.87 -4.56
CA ARG A 47 10.24 10.87 -4.14
C ARG A 47 10.24 9.68 -5.10
N PRO A 48 10.15 8.45 -4.58
CA PRO A 48 10.05 7.27 -5.44
C PRO A 48 8.81 7.32 -6.33
N THR A 49 9.00 7.16 -7.64
CA THR A 49 7.90 7.11 -8.62
C THR A 49 7.73 5.74 -9.24
N VAL A 50 8.83 4.98 -9.39
CA VAL A 50 8.76 3.60 -9.82
C VAL A 50 9.58 2.76 -8.86
N VAL A 51 8.98 1.72 -8.32
CA VAL A 51 9.63 0.83 -7.36
C VAL A 51 9.42 -0.62 -7.76
N GLU A 52 10.44 -1.42 -7.54
CA GLU A 52 10.36 -2.88 -7.64
C GLU A 52 10.15 -3.44 -6.24
N THR A 53 9.14 -4.28 -6.07
CA THR A 53 8.75 -4.77 -4.76
C THR A 53 8.76 -6.29 -4.71
N GLU A 54 9.01 -6.82 -3.50
CA GLU A 54 8.77 -8.23 -3.17
C GLU A 54 7.72 -8.27 -2.07
N ALA A 55 6.65 -9.01 -2.30
CA ALA A 55 5.52 -9.11 -1.39
C ALA A 55 5.32 -10.57 -0.95
N ASP A 56 5.01 -10.75 0.34
CA ASP A 56 4.72 -12.06 0.92
C ASP A 56 3.22 -12.35 0.85
N ALA A 57 2.82 -13.18 -0.11
CA ALA A 57 1.44 -13.64 -0.25
C ALA A 57 1.16 -14.93 0.53
N LYS A 58 2.05 -15.36 1.43
CA LYS A 58 1.98 -16.59 2.23
C LYS A 58 2.16 -17.88 1.42
N VAL A 59 1.43 -18.02 0.31
CA VAL A 59 1.55 -19.17 -0.58
C VAL A 59 2.70 -19.03 -1.56
N THR A 60 3.16 -17.80 -1.81
CA THR A 60 4.26 -17.49 -2.71
C THR A 60 4.79 -16.08 -2.44
N THR A 61 5.99 -15.78 -2.94
CA THR A 61 6.52 -14.41 -2.97
C THR A 61 6.20 -13.82 -4.32
N LEU A 62 5.67 -12.59 -4.33
CA LEU A 62 5.30 -11.88 -5.54
C LEU A 62 6.30 -10.76 -5.80
N LYS A 63 6.78 -10.68 -7.04
CA LYS A 63 7.62 -9.57 -7.51
C LYS A 63 6.79 -8.68 -8.40
N LEU A 64 6.74 -7.38 -8.09
CA LEU A 64 5.91 -6.41 -8.78
C LEU A 64 6.69 -5.14 -9.04
N LEU A 65 6.48 -4.57 -10.22
CA LEU A 65 6.95 -3.23 -10.55
C LEU A 65 5.76 -2.29 -10.41
N LEU A 66 5.86 -1.29 -9.54
CA LEU A 66 4.77 -0.37 -9.22
C LEU A 66 5.13 1.06 -9.59
N ARG A 67 4.17 1.77 -10.18
CA ARG A 67 4.27 3.22 -10.41
C ARG A 67 3.39 3.93 -9.41
N ALA A 68 3.97 4.89 -8.69
CA ALA A 68 3.29 5.68 -7.68
C ALA A 68 2.90 7.05 -8.23
N THR A 69 1.72 7.54 -7.83
CA THR A 69 1.24 8.89 -8.08
C THR A 69 0.80 9.51 -6.76
N ARG A 70 0.87 10.84 -6.67
CA ARG A 70 0.56 11.56 -5.44
C ARG A 70 -0.28 12.79 -5.71
N ASP A 71 -1.25 13.04 -4.83
CA ASP A 71 -2.00 14.27 -4.74
C ASP A 71 -1.90 14.74 -3.29
N GLU A 72 -0.88 15.54 -3.00
CA GLU A 72 -0.51 15.95 -1.64
C GLU A 72 -1.52 16.92 -1.04
N PRO A 73 -1.97 16.73 0.20
CA PRO A 73 -1.71 15.63 1.13
C PRO A 73 -2.83 14.58 1.16
N ARG A 74 -3.61 14.45 0.08
CA ARG A 74 -4.89 13.74 0.05
C ARG A 74 -4.80 12.29 -0.41
N ARG A 75 -3.79 11.97 -1.24
CA ARG A 75 -3.78 10.65 -1.86
C ARG A 75 -2.38 10.21 -2.25
N VAL A 76 -2.08 8.94 -1.98
CA VAL A 76 -0.93 8.23 -2.55
C VAL A 76 -1.50 6.98 -3.20
N ALA A 77 -1.23 6.79 -4.49
CA ALA A 77 -1.74 5.65 -5.24
C ALA A 77 -0.62 4.98 -6.01
N TRP A 78 -0.78 3.69 -6.29
CA TRP A 78 0.15 2.95 -7.14
C TRP A 78 -0.59 1.94 -7.98
N ARG A 79 0.03 1.60 -9.11
CA ARG A 79 -0.44 0.56 -10.01
C ARG A 79 0.72 -0.28 -10.49
N SER A 80 0.45 -1.53 -10.80
CA SER A 80 1.48 -2.41 -11.37
C SER A 80 1.76 -2.05 -12.82
N GLU A 81 3.06 -2.14 -13.21
CA GLU A 81 3.50 -2.01 -14.59
C GLU A 81 4.15 -3.29 -15.09
N GLY A 82 4.21 -4.31 -14.25
CA GLY A 82 4.76 -5.61 -14.59
C GLY A 82 4.98 -6.44 -13.34
N GLY A 83 5.32 -7.71 -13.52
CA GLY A 83 5.59 -8.63 -12.43
C GLY A 83 4.75 -9.88 -12.47
N ASP A 84 4.61 -10.53 -11.32
CA ASP A 84 4.05 -11.87 -11.20
C ASP A 84 2.54 -11.95 -11.25
N ILE A 85 1.84 -10.82 -11.19
CA ILE A 85 0.38 -10.77 -11.29
C ILE A 85 -0.05 -9.95 -12.49
N LYS A 86 -1.29 -10.13 -12.92
CA LYS A 86 -1.82 -9.45 -14.09
C LYS A 86 -1.99 -7.95 -13.87
N ALA A 87 -2.59 -7.55 -12.74
CA ALA A 87 -2.80 -6.14 -12.43
C ALA A 87 -2.98 -5.94 -10.93
N LEU A 88 -2.48 -4.81 -10.43
CA LEU A 88 -2.70 -4.36 -9.06
C LEU A 88 -2.87 -2.85 -9.05
N ASN A 89 -3.89 -2.38 -8.31
CA ASN A 89 -4.07 -0.97 -7.97
C ASN A 89 -4.25 -0.86 -6.46
N GLY A 90 -3.56 0.09 -5.86
CA GLY A 90 -3.71 0.38 -4.44
C GLY A 90 -3.64 1.87 -4.18
N ALA A 91 -4.29 2.33 -3.12
CA ALA A 91 -4.26 3.74 -2.77
C ALA A 91 -4.56 3.96 -1.29
N PHE A 92 -3.87 4.96 -0.72
CA PHE A 92 -4.27 5.59 0.53
C PHE A 92 -4.98 6.90 0.21
N ASP A 93 -6.22 7.04 0.69
CA ASP A 93 -6.95 8.30 0.69
C ASP A 93 -6.90 8.88 2.09
N ILE A 94 -6.50 10.14 2.20
CA ILE A 94 -6.16 10.81 3.46
C ILE A 94 -7.06 12.04 3.60
N ALA A 95 -7.98 11.99 4.58
CA ALA A 95 -8.92 13.07 4.83
C ALA A 95 -8.68 13.67 6.23
N ASP A 96 -8.79 15.00 6.30
CA ASP A 96 -8.71 15.71 7.58
C ASP A 96 -9.97 15.39 8.39
N ALA A 97 -9.80 14.81 9.58
CA ALA A 97 -10.90 14.48 10.49
C ALA A 97 -11.14 15.58 11.55
N GLY A 98 -10.34 16.66 11.51
CA GLY A 98 -10.39 17.74 12.47
C GLY A 98 -9.57 17.46 13.74
N GLY A 99 -9.16 18.52 14.43
CA GLY A 99 -8.45 18.39 15.69
C GLY A 99 -7.08 17.73 15.59
N GLY A 100 -6.39 17.85 14.45
CA GLY A 100 -5.09 17.21 14.23
C GLY A 100 -5.18 15.70 14.00
N ARG A 101 -6.34 15.21 13.58
CA ARG A 101 -6.58 13.79 13.29
C ARG A 101 -6.87 13.57 11.84
N THR A 102 -6.66 12.34 11.39
CA THR A 102 -6.84 11.94 9.99
C THR A 102 -7.77 10.74 9.91
N ARG A 103 -8.61 10.72 8.88
CA ARG A 103 -9.31 9.51 8.44
C ARG A 103 -8.64 8.97 7.21
N ALA A 104 -8.09 7.77 7.30
CA ALA A 104 -7.36 7.14 6.21
C ALA A 104 -8.12 5.93 5.69
N THR A 105 -8.23 5.86 4.36
CA THR A 105 -8.83 4.72 3.66
C THR A 105 -7.76 4.08 2.80
N PHE A 106 -7.61 2.76 2.90
CA PHE A 106 -6.77 1.98 1.99
C PHE A 106 -7.65 1.12 1.12
N GLY A 107 -7.49 1.26 -0.19
CA GLY A 107 -8.20 0.46 -1.19
C GLY A 107 -7.24 -0.40 -1.99
N LEU A 108 -7.68 -1.60 -2.36
CA LEU A 108 -6.88 -2.57 -3.09
C LEU A 108 -7.72 -3.28 -4.13
N GLU A 109 -7.17 -3.39 -5.36
CA GLU A 109 -7.74 -4.21 -6.43
C GLU A 109 -6.61 -5.04 -7.02
N VAL A 110 -6.79 -6.37 -7.07
CA VAL A 110 -5.79 -7.29 -7.59
C VAL A 110 -6.42 -8.26 -8.56
N ASP A 111 -5.87 -8.35 -9.77
CA ASP A 111 -6.13 -9.43 -10.70
C ASP A 111 -4.87 -10.31 -10.72
N PRO A 112 -4.90 -11.48 -10.07
CA PRO A 112 -3.71 -12.33 -9.99
C PRO A 112 -3.34 -12.99 -11.32
N GLY A 113 -4.27 -13.01 -12.30
CA GLY A 113 -4.09 -13.76 -13.52
C GLY A 113 -4.44 -15.23 -13.35
N ARG A 114 -4.37 -16.01 -14.44
CA ARG A 114 -4.81 -17.41 -14.44
C ARG A 114 -4.01 -18.30 -13.48
N ARG A 115 -2.68 -18.22 -13.54
CA ARG A 115 -1.80 -19.10 -12.78
C ARG A 115 -1.94 -18.89 -11.28
N LEU A 116 -1.80 -17.65 -10.83
CA LEU A 116 -1.90 -17.32 -9.41
C LEU A 116 -3.35 -17.30 -8.93
N GLY A 117 -4.30 -17.09 -9.82
CA GLY A 117 -5.71 -17.15 -9.50
C GLY A 117 -6.16 -18.53 -8.99
N LEU A 118 -5.45 -19.60 -9.38
CA LEU A 118 -5.71 -20.92 -8.85
C LEU A 118 -5.23 -21.08 -7.40
N LEU A 119 -4.19 -20.33 -7.02
CA LEU A 119 -3.64 -20.35 -5.66
C LEU A 119 -4.35 -19.33 -4.75
N LEU A 120 -4.72 -18.17 -5.32
CA LEU A 120 -5.28 -17.03 -4.59
C LEU A 120 -6.79 -16.94 -4.85
N ARG A 121 -7.56 -17.88 -4.30
CA ARG A 121 -9.01 -17.91 -4.46
C ARG A 121 -9.70 -18.36 -3.19
N GLY A 122 -11.01 -18.07 -3.09
CA GLY A 122 -11.84 -18.48 -1.95
C GLY A 122 -11.32 -17.87 -0.65
N SER A 123 -11.25 -18.68 0.40
CA SER A 123 -10.82 -18.22 1.73
C SER A 123 -9.35 -17.78 1.77
N VAL A 124 -8.50 -18.34 0.90
CA VAL A 124 -7.09 -17.91 0.80
C VAL A 124 -7.03 -16.46 0.30
N ALA A 125 -7.78 -16.14 -0.76
CA ALA A 125 -7.85 -14.78 -1.29
C ALA A 125 -8.41 -13.79 -0.26
N ASP A 126 -9.46 -14.17 0.44
CA ASP A 126 -10.10 -13.32 1.45
C ASP A 126 -9.15 -13.01 2.62
N ARG A 127 -8.42 -14.01 3.11
CA ARG A 127 -7.45 -13.82 4.20
C ARG A 127 -6.29 -12.94 3.77
N LEU A 128 -5.79 -13.12 2.56
CA LEU A 128 -4.71 -12.29 2.03
C LEU A 128 -5.16 -10.84 1.89
N ARG A 129 -6.35 -10.61 1.32
CA ARG A 129 -6.94 -9.28 1.21
C ARG A 129 -7.04 -8.60 2.57
N ASP A 130 -7.64 -9.29 3.55
CA ASP A 130 -7.84 -8.72 4.87
C ASP A 130 -6.52 -8.43 5.57
N ARG A 131 -5.54 -9.32 5.44
CA ARG A 131 -4.19 -9.12 5.98
C ARG A 131 -3.52 -7.87 5.40
N VAL A 132 -3.64 -7.67 4.08
CA VAL A 132 -3.04 -6.51 3.41
C VAL A 132 -3.75 -5.23 3.84
N LEU A 133 -5.09 -5.21 3.79
CA LEU A 133 -5.87 -4.02 4.16
C LEU A 133 -5.60 -3.60 5.61
N ASP A 134 -5.70 -4.55 6.53
CA ASP A 134 -5.51 -4.25 7.97
C ASP A 134 -4.04 -3.94 8.29
N GLY A 135 -3.12 -4.70 7.73
CA GLY A 135 -1.68 -4.51 7.98
C GLY A 135 -1.16 -3.18 7.47
N MET A 136 -1.60 -2.76 6.29
CA MET A 136 -1.19 -1.48 5.72
C MET A 136 -1.73 -0.31 6.55
N LEU A 137 -2.99 -0.35 6.96
CA LEU A 137 -3.59 0.72 7.76
C LEU A 137 -3.06 0.76 9.18
N ASP A 138 -2.93 -0.38 9.84
CA ASP A 138 -2.41 -0.44 11.20
C ASP A 138 -0.95 0.02 11.26
N GLY A 139 -0.16 -0.37 10.27
CA GLY A 139 1.23 0.06 10.15
C GLY A 139 1.34 1.56 9.90
N LEU A 140 0.53 2.08 8.98
CA LEU A 140 0.48 3.51 8.69
C LEU A 140 0.14 4.30 9.96
N ARG A 141 -0.87 3.85 10.72
CA ARG A 141 -1.28 4.51 11.97
C ARG A 141 -0.15 4.54 12.98
N ARG A 142 0.47 3.38 13.25
CA ARG A 142 1.57 3.30 14.22
C ARG A 142 2.72 4.21 13.85
N GLN A 143 3.12 4.20 12.58
CA GLN A 143 4.24 4.99 12.10
C GLN A 143 3.95 6.48 12.17
N ALA A 144 2.75 6.91 11.74
CA ALA A 144 2.37 8.31 11.78
C ALA A 144 2.20 8.83 13.20
N GLU A 145 1.62 8.03 14.10
CA GLU A 145 1.41 8.42 15.50
C GLU A 145 2.69 8.42 16.30
N SER A 146 3.72 7.69 15.88
CA SER A 146 5.01 7.69 16.58
C SER A 146 5.83 8.93 16.31
N GLY A 147 5.46 9.74 15.33
CA GLY A 147 6.22 10.92 14.95
C GLY A 147 7.48 10.62 14.13
N ALA A 148 7.61 9.38 13.67
CA ALA A 148 8.80 8.96 12.92
C ALA A 148 8.63 9.09 11.41
#